data_41769a9e34e9a704a5d9e014a86d4f90
#
_entry.id   41769a9e34e9a704a5d9e014a86d4f90
#
_cell.length_a   1.000
_cell.length_b   1.000
_cell.length_c   1.000
_cell.angle_alpha   90.00
_cell.angle_beta   90.00
_cell.angle_gamma   90.00
#
_symmetry.space_group_name_H-M   'P 1'
#
loop_
_entity.id
_entity.type
_entity.pdbx_description
1 polymer ?
#
loop_
_entity_poly.entity_id
_entity_poly.type
_entity_poly.pdbx_seq_one_letter_code
_entity_poly.pdbx_strand_id
1 'polypeptide(L)'
;KELGVKVSHSLQETLDWCDVANMLRIQLERQGGDEDVAFFPSLREYSMQYGLTKNKLDQLEKKILVMHPGPINRGVEITSDVADSDQAVILDQVENGVAIRMAVLYLLASGMERK
;
A
#
# COMPACT_ATOMS: atom_id res chain seq x y z
N LYS A 1 16.64 -4.46 18.52
CA LYS A 1 16.02 -5.81 18.42
C LYS A 1 15.45 -5.89 17.01
N GLU A 2 16.06 -6.67 16.16
CA GLU A 2 15.60 -6.84 14.77
C GLU A 2 14.22 -7.50 14.79
N LEU A 3 13.26 -6.86 14.12
CA LEU A 3 11.88 -7.37 14.01
C LEU A 3 11.75 -8.48 12.95
N GLY A 4 12.87 -8.93 12.37
CA GLY A 4 12.87 -9.91 11.28
C GLY A 4 12.37 -9.35 9.95
N VAL A 5 12.33 -8.02 9.80
CA VAL A 5 11.89 -7.33 8.60
C VAL A 5 13.08 -7.15 7.65
N LYS A 6 12.93 -7.56 6.40
CA LYS A 6 13.90 -7.27 5.34
C LYS A 6 13.56 -5.91 4.73
N VAL A 7 14.54 -5.01 4.67
CA VAL A 7 14.42 -3.71 4.01
C VAL A 7 15.12 -3.78 2.65
N SER A 8 14.47 -3.34 1.60
CA SER A 8 15.05 -3.17 0.25
C SER A 8 14.75 -1.77 -0.27
N HIS A 9 15.67 -1.20 -1.03
CA HIS A 9 15.51 0.05 -1.75
C HIS A 9 15.15 -0.16 -3.23
N SER A 10 15.01 -1.41 -3.66
CA SER A 10 14.59 -1.80 -5.00
C SER A 10 13.18 -2.37 -4.95
N LEU A 11 12.24 -1.69 -5.60
CA LEU A 11 10.87 -2.21 -5.75
C LEU A 11 10.88 -3.52 -6.54
N GLN A 12 11.63 -3.58 -7.66
CA GLN A 12 11.67 -4.76 -8.51
C GLN A 12 12.16 -5.99 -7.76
N GLU A 13 13.29 -5.90 -7.03
CA GLU A 13 13.77 -7.00 -6.20
C GLU A 13 12.73 -7.46 -5.17
N THR A 14 11.95 -6.52 -4.62
CA THR A 14 10.91 -6.85 -3.66
C THR A 14 9.77 -7.60 -4.31
N LEU A 15 9.34 -7.17 -5.50
CA LEU A 15 8.26 -7.80 -6.26
C LEU A 15 8.62 -9.22 -6.69
N ASP A 16 9.89 -9.50 -7.01
CA ASP A 16 10.34 -10.83 -7.47
C ASP A 16 10.11 -11.92 -6.41
N TRP A 17 10.23 -11.59 -5.12
CA TRP A 17 10.09 -12.59 -4.05
C TRP A 17 8.78 -12.48 -3.26
N CYS A 18 8.09 -11.33 -3.25
CA CYS A 18 6.85 -11.16 -2.49
C CYS A 18 5.66 -11.86 -3.17
N ASP A 19 4.68 -12.28 -2.39
CA ASP A 19 3.40 -12.81 -2.87
C ASP A 19 2.30 -11.76 -2.81
N VAL A 20 2.47 -10.76 -1.96
CA VAL A 20 1.53 -9.65 -1.75
C VAL A 20 2.30 -8.33 -1.72
N ALA A 21 1.88 -7.38 -2.53
CA ALA A 21 2.36 -6.00 -2.50
C ALA A 21 1.27 -5.10 -1.93
N ASN A 22 1.46 -4.64 -0.69
CA ASN A 22 0.57 -3.65 -0.09
C ASN A 22 1.17 -2.25 -0.26
N MET A 23 0.65 -1.49 -1.22
CA MET A 23 1.17 -0.17 -1.58
C MET A 23 0.80 0.86 -0.51
N LEU A 24 1.69 1.80 -0.26
CA LEU A 24 1.47 2.88 0.69
C LEU A 24 1.14 4.18 -0.05
N ARG A 25 0.07 4.86 0.40
CA ARG A 25 -0.28 6.19 -0.07
C ARG A 25 0.78 7.22 0.35
N ILE A 26 1.25 8.01 -0.60
CA ILE A 26 2.05 9.19 -0.30
C ILE A 26 1.13 10.32 0.14
N GLN A 27 1.38 10.83 1.34
CA GLN A 27 0.60 11.93 1.92
C GLN A 27 1.20 13.26 1.46
N LEU A 28 0.77 13.71 0.27
CA LEU A 28 1.23 14.97 -0.33
C LEU A 28 0.87 16.19 0.52
N GLU A 29 -0.26 16.11 1.21
CA GLU A 29 -0.76 17.16 2.10
C GLU A 29 0.15 17.44 3.31
N ARG A 30 0.98 16.47 3.71
CA ARG A 30 1.94 16.62 4.81
C ARG A 30 3.30 17.16 4.37
N GLN A 31 3.54 17.27 3.06
CA GLN A 31 4.79 17.79 2.52
C GLN A 31 4.76 19.33 2.37
N GLY A 32 3.61 19.99 2.62
CA GLY A 32 3.46 21.44 2.50
C GLY A 32 3.55 22.23 3.81
N GLY A 33 3.87 21.58 4.94
CA GLY A 33 3.98 22.22 6.25
C GLY A 33 5.38 22.08 6.82
N ASP A 34 6.07 23.19 6.98
CA ASP A 34 7.43 23.38 7.46
C ASP A 34 8.56 22.95 6.49
N GLU A 35 9.36 23.94 6.18
CA GLU A 35 10.59 23.94 5.40
C GLU A 35 11.48 22.76 5.86
N ASP A 36 11.95 21.94 4.94
CA ASP A 36 13.13 21.09 5.02
C ASP A 36 12.99 19.57 4.84
N VAL A 37 11.84 18.96 4.61
CA VAL A 37 11.85 17.52 4.32
C VAL A 37 10.97 17.16 3.12
N ALA A 38 11.36 17.55 1.93
CA ALA A 38 10.92 16.86 0.73
C ALA A 38 11.60 15.48 0.71
N PHE A 39 10.91 14.42 1.16
CA PHE A 39 11.42 13.05 1.14
C PHE A 39 11.78 12.56 -0.26
N PHE A 40 11.23 13.21 -1.30
CA PHE A 40 11.51 12.92 -2.69
C PHE A 40 11.68 14.20 -3.49
N PRO A 41 12.63 14.25 -4.43
CA PRO A 41 12.87 15.42 -5.28
C PRO A 41 11.65 15.79 -6.14
N SER A 42 10.85 14.81 -6.55
CA SER A 42 9.57 15.02 -7.24
C SER A 42 8.68 13.78 -7.19
N LEU A 43 7.35 13.98 -7.34
CA LEU A 43 6.38 12.89 -7.49
C LEU A 43 6.69 12.02 -8.71
N ARG A 44 7.22 12.61 -9.76
CA ARG A 44 7.59 11.90 -10.98
C ARG A 44 8.72 10.91 -10.72
N GLU A 45 9.74 11.32 -9.99
CA GLU A 45 10.85 10.43 -9.64
C GLU A 45 10.41 9.32 -8.70
N TYR A 46 9.57 9.65 -7.73
CA TYR A 46 8.95 8.62 -6.88
C TYR A 46 8.17 7.60 -7.71
N SER A 47 7.28 8.06 -8.59
CA SER A 47 6.47 7.19 -9.43
C SER A 47 7.32 6.31 -10.35
N MET A 48 8.39 6.84 -10.91
CA MET A 48 9.31 6.08 -11.75
C MET A 48 10.02 4.96 -10.97
N GLN A 49 10.48 5.24 -9.75
CA GLN A 49 11.23 4.28 -8.94
C GLN A 49 10.32 3.31 -8.20
N TYR A 50 9.30 3.83 -7.52
CA TYR A 50 8.48 3.08 -6.56
C TYR A 50 7.02 2.91 -6.97
N GLY A 51 6.56 3.58 -8.03
CA GLY A 51 5.21 3.38 -8.56
C GLY A 51 5.04 1.97 -9.11
N LEU A 52 3.97 1.29 -8.71
CA LEU A 52 3.60 -0.02 -9.23
C LEU A 52 2.85 0.17 -10.56
N THR A 53 3.46 -0.33 -11.63
CA THR A 53 2.95 -0.25 -13.00
C THR A 53 2.68 -1.63 -13.55
N LYS A 54 1.79 -1.71 -14.54
CA LYS A 54 1.51 -2.97 -15.25
C LYS A 54 2.77 -3.57 -15.85
N ASN A 55 3.64 -2.75 -16.42
CA ASN A 55 4.91 -3.21 -17.00
C ASN A 55 5.81 -3.91 -15.95
N LYS A 56 5.87 -3.40 -14.73
CA LYS A 56 6.63 -4.04 -13.64
C LYS A 56 6.01 -5.36 -13.22
N LEU A 57 4.68 -5.46 -13.20
CA LEU A 57 3.98 -6.71 -12.89
C LEU A 57 4.13 -7.77 -14.00
N ASP A 58 4.07 -7.35 -15.25
CA ASP A 58 4.20 -8.23 -16.41
C ASP A 58 5.62 -8.84 -16.55
N GLN A 59 6.62 -8.24 -15.90
CA GLN A 59 7.99 -8.76 -15.84
C GLN A 59 8.18 -9.86 -14.79
N LEU A 60 7.20 -10.06 -13.89
CA LEU A 60 7.29 -11.08 -12.86
C LEU A 60 6.97 -12.47 -13.43
N GLU A 61 7.68 -13.48 -12.96
CA GLU A 61 7.40 -14.89 -13.33
C GLU A 61 6.11 -15.42 -12.69
N LYS A 62 5.60 -14.73 -11.67
CA LYS A 62 4.38 -15.10 -10.92
C LYS A 62 3.41 -13.94 -10.78
N LYS A 63 2.14 -14.27 -10.61
CA LYS A 63 1.14 -13.27 -10.21
C LYS A 63 1.25 -13.00 -8.72
N ILE A 64 1.21 -11.71 -8.36
CA ILE A 64 1.17 -11.26 -6.97
C ILE A 64 -0.16 -10.57 -6.68
N LEU A 65 -0.59 -10.60 -5.43
CA LEU A 65 -1.76 -9.87 -4.97
C LEU A 65 -1.40 -8.41 -4.70
N VAL A 66 -2.19 -7.48 -5.23
CA VAL A 66 -1.98 -6.05 -5.02
C VAL A 66 -3.01 -5.49 -4.05
N MET A 67 -2.55 -4.87 -2.99
CA MET A 67 -3.34 -4.25 -1.94
C MET A 67 -2.99 -2.77 -1.79
N HIS A 68 -3.93 -1.99 -1.28
CA HIS A 68 -3.73 -0.59 -0.94
C HIS A 68 -4.80 -0.15 0.07
N PRO A 69 -4.44 0.47 1.20
CA PRO A 69 -5.43 0.82 2.24
C PRO A 69 -6.41 1.93 1.84
N GLY A 70 -6.20 2.56 0.66
CA GLY A 70 -6.97 3.72 0.21
C GLY A 70 -6.75 4.98 1.08
N PRO A 71 -7.11 6.16 0.54
CA PRO A 71 -7.35 6.46 -0.87
C PRO A 71 -6.07 6.34 -1.72
N ILE A 72 -6.23 6.18 -3.04
CA ILE A 72 -5.14 5.97 -4.01
C ILE A 72 -4.77 7.30 -4.68
N ASN A 73 -3.47 7.58 -4.85
CA ASN A 73 -2.98 8.59 -5.78
C ASN A 73 -2.62 7.90 -7.10
N ARG A 74 -3.61 7.78 -8.00
CA ARG A 74 -3.42 7.12 -9.31
C ARG A 74 -2.31 7.80 -10.11
N GLY A 75 -1.38 6.99 -10.63
CA GLY A 75 -0.20 7.49 -11.36
C GLY A 75 0.97 7.90 -10.48
N VAL A 76 0.85 7.79 -9.17
CA VAL A 76 1.95 8.05 -8.21
C VAL A 76 2.47 6.73 -7.65
N GLU A 77 1.81 6.16 -6.64
CA GLU A 77 2.22 4.88 -6.05
C GLU A 77 1.68 3.65 -6.80
N ILE A 78 0.60 3.82 -7.58
CA ILE A 78 0.00 2.76 -8.38
C ILE A 78 -0.67 3.35 -9.62
N THR A 79 -0.51 2.71 -10.77
CA THR A 79 -1.19 3.11 -12.01
C THR A 79 -2.63 2.61 -12.06
N SER A 80 -3.49 3.28 -12.85
CA SER A 80 -4.91 2.94 -12.93
C SER A 80 -5.15 1.53 -13.46
N ASP A 81 -4.37 1.12 -14.45
CA ASP A 81 -4.44 -0.22 -15.06
C ASP A 81 -4.10 -1.34 -14.07
N VAL A 82 -3.22 -1.08 -13.11
CA VAL A 82 -2.92 -2.02 -12.01
C VAL A 82 -4.01 -1.98 -10.95
N ALA A 83 -4.45 -0.78 -10.54
CA ALA A 83 -5.48 -0.63 -9.51
C ALA A 83 -6.83 -1.26 -9.91
N ASP A 84 -7.11 -1.30 -11.20
CA ASP A 84 -8.36 -1.84 -11.77
C ASP A 84 -8.17 -3.27 -12.36
N SER A 85 -7.02 -3.92 -12.09
CA SER A 85 -6.71 -5.29 -12.56
C SER A 85 -7.27 -6.37 -11.64
N ASP A 86 -7.33 -7.60 -12.15
CA ASP A 86 -7.75 -8.81 -11.39
C ASP A 86 -6.79 -9.15 -10.24
N GLN A 87 -5.58 -8.59 -10.23
CA GLN A 87 -4.60 -8.79 -9.16
C GLN A 87 -4.83 -7.83 -7.99
N ALA A 88 -5.61 -6.75 -8.20
CA ALA A 88 -5.87 -5.73 -7.19
C ALA A 88 -7.14 -6.06 -6.40
N VAL A 89 -6.98 -6.30 -5.09
CA VAL A 89 -8.08 -6.57 -4.15
C VAL A 89 -8.37 -5.37 -3.25
N ILE A 90 -8.21 -4.18 -3.79
CA ILE A 90 -8.28 -2.93 -3.02
C ILE A 90 -9.67 -2.68 -2.45
N LEU A 91 -10.72 -2.93 -3.23
CA LEU A 91 -12.10 -2.75 -2.78
C LEU A 91 -12.50 -3.81 -1.74
N ASP A 92 -12.13 -5.07 -1.96
CA ASP A 92 -12.35 -6.15 -0.99
C ASP A 92 -11.63 -5.86 0.33
N GLN A 93 -10.40 -5.32 0.26
CA GLN A 93 -9.64 -4.90 1.44
C GLN A 93 -10.37 -3.80 2.23
N VAL A 94 -10.97 -2.82 1.54
CA VAL A 94 -11.74 -1.75 2.19
C VAL A 94 -12.97 -2.31 2.88
N GLU A 95 -13.74 -3.16 2.21
CA GLU A 95 -14.94 -3.81 2.76
C GLU A 95 -14.59 -4.67 3.98
N ASN A 96 -13.62 -5.56 3.84
CA ASN A 96 -13.12 -6.39 4.95
C ASN A 96 -12.59 -5.54 6.11
N GLY A 97 -11.94 -4.41 5.81
CA GLY A 97 -11.46 -3.47 6.80
C GLY A 97 -12.59 -2.87 7.65
N VAL A 98 -13.75 -2.60 7.08
CA VAL A 98 -14.94 -2.15 7.81
C VAL A 98 -15.44 -3.26 8.73
N ALA A 99 -15.63 -4.47 8.22
CA ALA A 99 -16.11 -5.62 8.98
C ALA A 99 -15.20 -5.94 10.18
N ILE A 100 -13.89 -5.94 9.99
CA ILE A 100 -12.91 -6.18 11.06
C ILE A 100 -12.97 -5.09 12.13
N ARG A 101 -13.06 -3.82 11.75
CA ARG A 101 -13.18 -2.71 12.71
C ARG A 101 -14.46 -2.82 13.53
N MET A 102 -15.58 -3.16 12.89
CA MET A 102 -16.86 -3.40 13.58
C MET A 102 -16.72 -4.54 14.59
N ALA A 103 -16.12 -5.66 14.21
CA ALA A 103 -15.91 -6.80 15.10
C ALA A 103 -15.02 -6.43 16.31
N VAL A 104 -13.92 -5.70 16.08
CA VAL A 104 -13.04 -5.24 17.17
C VAL A 104 -13.79 -4.33 18.14
N LEU A 105 -14.55 -3.34 17.64
CA LEU A 105 -15.33 -2.44 18.47
C LEU A 105 -16.40 -3.19 19.28
N TYR A 106 -17.10 -4.14 18.66
CA TYR A 106 -18.09 -4.97 19.33
C TYR A 106 -17.47 -5.79 20.47
N LEU A 107 -16.35 -6.45 20.23
CA LEU A 107 -15.66 -7.26 21.24
C LEU A 107 -15.15 -6.41 22.42
N LEU A 108 -14.62 -5.23 22.14
CA LEU A 108 -14.15 -4.32 23.19
C LEU A 108 -15.30 -3.76 24.02
N ALA A 109 -16.40 -3.33 23.37
CA ALA A 109 -17.59 -2.83 24.06
C ALA A 109 -18.24 -3.92 24.92
N SER A 110 -18.40 -5.14 24.40
CA SER A 110 -18.97 -6.27 25.16
C SER A 110 -18.09 -6.71 26.35
N GLY A 111 -16.79 -6.49 26.28
CA GLY A 111 -15.87 -6.74 27.39
C GLY A 111 -15.96 -5.71 28.52
N MET A 112 -16.46 -4.50 28.24
CA MET A 112 -16.64 -3.44 29.25
C MET A 112 -17.87 -3.65 30.15
N GLU A 113 -18.88 -4.39 29.68
CA GLU A 113 -20.09 -4.67 30.47
C GLU A 113 -19.92 -5.80 31.51
N ARG A 114 -18.76 -6.45 31.56
CA ARG A 114 -18.49 -7.59 32.47
C ARG A 114 -17.68 -7.21 33.73
N LYS A 115 -17.65 -5.93 34.12
CA LYS A 115 -17.03 -5.50 35.38
C LYS A 115 -18.05 -5.01 36.39
#